data_a16a77ae9fd4112c099d01e70cf61913
#
_entry.id   a16a77ae9fd4112c099d01e70cf61913
#
_cell.length_a   1.000
_cell.length_b   1.000
_cell.length_c   1.000
_cell.angle_alpha   90.00
_cell.angle_beta   90.00
_cell.angle_gamma   90.00
#
_symmetry.space_group_name_H-M   'P 1'
#
loop_
_entity.id
_entity.type
_entity.pdbx_description
1 polymer ?
#
loop_
_entity_poly.entity_id
_entity_poly.type
_entity_poly.pdbx_seq_one_letter_code
_entity_poly.pdbx_strand_id
1 'polypeptide(L)'
;MQAAIISGAHQLEATTLPCPSPAPGEILVTVAYVGICGSDLHYYQDGAVGAFEVKQPLVPGHEMSGTLPDGTPVTIHPATFGTCVEDIEDHPHLWPHGAYLGSASTWPHTQGAMQEQLLVREDQIRRLPEGVPLKRASLAEPLSVGLHAITVAGGVEGKHVLVSGAGPIGQLAALAAVNKGAAAVTISDVVDGPLERAHKSLTFVNTTRTTLSDESFDVVLECAGVPAATTDALRVVRRRGVVVQVGMLPNQPVGINMAPLVSKEVLLRGTFRFLDEVDQAVEMLKDPMFDSVITHEFPLADVVTAFHVAADSQISGKVVVKVS
;
A
#
# COMPACT_ATOMS: atom_id res chain seq x y z
N MET A 1 4.67 -24.75 -11.38
CA MET A 1 3.69 -23.88 -10.73
C MET A 1 3.28 -22.76 -11.66
N GLN A 2 2.05 -22.28 -11.58
CA GLN A 2 1.60 -21.11 -12.32
C GLN A 2 2.13 -19.83 -11.68
N ALA A 3 2.46 -18.83 -12.51
CA ALA A 3 2.93 -17.53 -12.08
C ALA A 3 2.59 -16.45 -13.13
N ALA A 4 2.53 -15.20 -12.70
CA ALA A 4 2.52 -14.04 -13.59
C ALA A 4 3.95 -13.48 -13.69
N ILE A 5 4.38 -13.08 -14.88
CA ILE A 5 5.68 -12.41 -15.08
C ILE A 5 5.53 -11.11 -15.87
N ILE A 6 6.29 -10.09 -15.46
CA ILE A 6 6.52 -8.86 -16.21
C ILE A 6 7.93 -8.96 -16.82
N SER A 7 8.02 -8.89 -18.14
CA SER A 7 9.32 -8.95 -18.86
C SER A 7 9.76 -7.60 -19.40
N GLY A 8 8.94 -6.57 -19.27
CA GLY A 8 9.16 -5.20 -19.71
C GLY A 8 7.85 -4.44 -19.84
N ALA A 9 7.91 -3.19 -20.31
CA ALA A 9 6.72 -2.39 -20.48
C ALA A 9 5.68 -3.07 -21.38
N HIS A 10 4.43 -3.16 -20.90
CA HIS A 10 3.29 -3.83 -21.54
C HIS A 10 3.50 -5.33 -21.85
N GLN A 11 4.46 -5.97 -21.18
CA GLN A 11 4.74 -7.40 -21.32
C GLN A 11 4.44 -8.11 -20.00
N LEU A 12 3.19 -8.49 -19.81
CA LEU A 12 2.69 -9.27 -18.67
C LEU A 12 1.99 -10.51 -19.18
N GLU A 13 2.32 -11.66 -18.65
CA GLU A 13 1.68 -12.93 -18.98
C GLU A 13 1.58 -13.87 -17.79
N ALA A 14 0.58 -14.75 -17.81
CA ALA A 14 0.53 -15.92 -16.95
C ALA A 14 1.33 -17.06 -17.61
N THR A 15 2.22 -17.69 -16.85
CA THR A 15 3.14 -18.71 -17.37
C THR A 15 3.40 -19.80 -16.32
N THR A 16 4.17 -20.82 -16.73
CA THR A 16 4.58 -21.91 -15.85
C THR A 16 6.06 -21.77 -15.49
N LEU A 17 6.36 -21.68 -14.20
CA LEU A 17 7.71 -21.68 -13.67
C LEU A 17 8.02 -22.99 -12.93
N PRO A 18 9.30 -23.35 -12.76
CA PRO A 18 9.70 -24.45 -11.87
C PRO A 18 9.20 -24.18 -10.43
N CYS A 19 8.79 -25.23 -9.72
CA CYS A 19 8.49 -25.11 -8.30
C CYS A 19 9.80 -24.85 -7.52
N PRO A 20 9.85 -23.85 -6.64
CA PRO A 20 11.03 -23.60 -5.85
C PRO A 20 11.19 -24.67 -4.76
N SER A 21 12.44 -24.94 -4.37
CA SER A 21 12.75 -25.83 -3.25
C SER A 21 13.36 -25.02 -2.12
N PRO A 22 12.87 -25.16 -0.87
CA PRO A 22 13.35 -24.36 0.25
C PRO A 22 14.79 -24.72 0.61
N ALA A 23 15.62 -23.71 0.80
CA ALA A 23 16.92 -23.80 1.45
C ALA A 23 16.76 -23.75 2.98
N PRO A 24 17.82 -24.06 3.76
CA PRO A 24 17.79 -23.91 5.21
C PRO A 24 17.38 -22.48 5.63
N GLY A 25 16.35 -22.35 6.46
CA GLY A 25 15.81 -21.07 6.93
C GLY A 25 14.71 -20.48 6.02
N GLU A 26 14.37 -21.14 4.92
CA GLU A 26 13.25 -20.78 4.05
C GLU A 26 12.05 -21.70 4.27
N ILE A 27 10.87 -21.11 4.16
CA ILE A 27 9.58 -21.81 4.28
C ILE A 27 8.80 -21.59 2.99
N LEU A 28 8.21 -22.68 2.49
CA LEU A 28 7.35 -22.64 1.31
C LEU A 28 5.93 -22.24 1.73
N VAL A 29 5.43 -21.16 1.15
CA VAL A 29 4.05 -20.70 1.33
C VAL A 29 3.26 -20.98 0.07
N THR A 30 2.08 -21.62 0.22
CA THR A 30 1.09 -21.70 -0.86
C THR A 30 0.31 -20.40 -0.89
N VAL A 31 0.45 -19.64 -1.97
CA VAL A 31 -0.17 -18.31 -2.11
C VAL A 31 -1.63 -18.47 -2.51
N ALA A 32 -2.54 -17.79 -1.80
CA ALA A 32 -3.96 -17.81 -2.11
C ALA A 32 -4.41 -16.53 -2.84
N TYR A 33 -4.07 -15.37 -2.31
CA TYR A 33 -4.45 -14.07 -2.89
C TYR A 33 -3.27 -13.11 -2.91
N VAL A 34 -3.22 -12.26 -3.96
CA VAL A 34 -2.25 -11.17 -4.08
C VAL A 34 -2.97 -9.91 -4.55
N GLY A 35 -2.82 -8.82 -3.80
CA GLY A 35 -3.28 -7.49 -4.21
C GLY A 35 -2.38 -6.90 -5.29
N ILE A 36 -2.97 -6.14 -6.21
CA ILE A 36 -2.23 -5.35 -7.19
C ILE A 36 -1.92 -3.98 -6.59
N CYS A 37 -0.64 -3.63 -6.52
CA CYS A 37 -0.13 -2.35 -6.06
C CYS A 37 0.11 -1.39 -7.24
N GLY A 38 0.13 -0.08 -6.96
CA GLY A 38 0.53 0.93 -7.95
C GLY A 38 1.94 0.71 -8.51
N SER A 39 2.87 0.17 -7.73
CA SER A 39 4.21 -0.19 -8.21
C SER A 39 4.19 -1.33 -9.23
N ASP A 40 3.31 -2.32 -9.08
CA ASP A 40 3.13 -3.40 -10.07
C ASP A 40 2.62 -2.81 -11.40
N LEU A 41 1.69 -1.85 -11.32
CA LEU A 41 1.16 -1.15 -12.49
C LEU A 41 2.26 -0.35 -13.20
N HIS A 42 3.14 0.34 -12.46
CA HIS A 42 4.28 1.05 -13.04
C HIS A 42 5.28 0.09 -13.72
N TYR A 43 5.62 -1.04 -13.10
CA TYR A 43 6.45 -2.05 -13.76
C TYR A 43 5.83 -2.56 -15.06
N TYR A 44 4.50 -2.73 -15.08
CA TYR A 44 3.79 -3.16 -16.29
C TYR A 44 3.70 -2.05 -17.35
N GLN A 45 3.34 -0.83 -16.96
CA GLN A 45 3.10 0.27 -17.90
C GLN A 45 4.39 0.90 -18.42
N ASP A 46 5.35 1.15 -17.50
CA ASP A 46 6.55 1.95 -17.78
C ASP A 46 7.81 1.07 -17.89
N GLY A 47 7.73 -0.20 -17.50
CA GLY A 47 8.89 -1.09 -17.37
C GLY A 47 9.82 -0.73 -16.20
N ALA A 48 9.41 0.21 -15.33
CA ALA A 48 10.22 0.69 -14.22
C ALA A 48 9.39 1.34 -13.13
N VAL A 49 9.93 1.38 -11.90
CA VAL A 49 9.46 2.23 -10.80
C VAL A 49 10.59 3.19 -10.43
N GLY A 50 10.46 4.45 -10.81
CA GLY A 50 11.55 5.44 -10.68
C GLY A 50 12.81 4.98 -11.42
N ALA A 51 13.91 4.77 -10.71
CA ALA A 51 15.18 4.30 -11.28
C ALA A 51 15.31 2.77 -11.40
N PHE A 52 14.30 2.01 -10.92
CA PHE A 52 14.35 0.55 -10.87
C PHE A 52 13.70 -0.07 -12.09
N GLU A 53 14.48 -0.34 -13.13
CA GLU A 53 14.04 -0.93 -14.39
C GLU A 53 13.93 -2.46 -14.29
N VAL A 54 12.94 -3.04 -14.98
CA VAL A 54 12.81 -4.48 -15.18
C VAL A 54 13.86 -4.95 -16.21
N LYS A 55 14.94 -5.57 -15.73
CA LYS A 55 16.08 -6.04 -16.53
C LYS A 55 16.10 -7.57 -16.72
N GLN A 56 15.23 -8.27 -16.04
CA GLN A 56 14.97 -9.71 -16.18
C GLN A 56 13.49 -9.97 -15.83
N PRO A 57 12.92 -11.12 -16.22
CA PRO A 57 11.55 -11.44 -15.84
C PRO A 57 11.31 -11.29 -14.33
N LEU A 58 10.28 -10.54 -13.98
CA LEU A 58 9.89 -10.21 -12.60
C LEU A 58 8.53 -10.80 -12.31
N VAL A 59 8.41 -11.65 -11.31
CA VAL A 59 7.13 -11.99 -10.70
C VAL A 59 6.69 -10.81 -9.83
N PRO A 60 5.57 -10.13 -10.13
CA PRO A 60 5.12 -8.98 -9.34
C PRO A 60 4.42 -9.40 -8.05
N GLY A 61 4.01 -8.40 -7.24
CA GLY A 61 3.14 -8.56 -6.08
C GLY A 61 3.87 -8.74 -4.75
N HIS A 62 3.40 -8.01 -3.75
CA HIS A 62 3.91 -8.01 -2.37
C HIS A 62 2.79 -7.93 -1.32
N GLU A 63 1.55 -7.80 -1.75
CA GLU A 63 0.35 -7.72 -0.92
C GLU A 63 -0.32 -9.11 -0.90
N MET A 64 0.18 -10.05 -0.11
CA MET A 64 -0.24 -11.45 -0.26
C MET A 64 -0.83 -12.06 1.01
N SER A 65 -1.60 -13.12 0.79
CA SER A 65 -2.00 -14.09 1.81
C SER A 65 -1.92 -15.51 1.28
N GLY A 66 -1.78 -16.46 2.18
CA GLY A 66 -1.65 -17.87 1.81
C GLY A 66 -1.64 -18.78 3.01
N THR A 67 -1.10 -19.99 2.84
CA THR A 67 -0.99 -21.00 3.89
C THR A 67 0.40 -21.60 3.96
N LEU A 68 0.81 -21.93 5.17
CA LEU A 68 1.98 -22.77 5.43
C LEU A 68 1.70 -24.23 5.04
N PRO A 69 2.71 -25.11 4.97
CA PRO A 69 2.53 -26.52 4.64
C PRO A 69 1.60 -27.28 5.60
N ASP A 70 1.48 -26.84 6.85
CA ASP A 70 0.57 -27.38 7.85
C ASP A 70 -0.87 -26.83 7.76
N GLY A 71 -1.16 -25.98 6.76
CA GLY A 71 -2.46 -25.34 6.56
C GLY A 71 -2.65 -24.05 7.37
N THR A 72 -1.68 -23.61 8.17
CA THR A 72 -1.78 -22.37 8.95
C THR A 72 -1.93 -21.15 8.02
N PRO A 73 -2.99 -20.32 8.17
CA PRO A 73 -3.17 -19.13 7.35
C PRO A 73 -2.17 -18.03 7.74
N VAL A 74 -1.58 -17.39 6.73
CA VAL A 74 -0.53 -16.38 6.90
C VAL A 74 -0.65 -15.23 5.90
N THR A 75 -0.10 -14.09 6.28
CA THR A 75 0.45 -13.07 5.39
C THR A 75 1.94 -12.92 5.67
N ILE A 76 2.62 -12.04 4.95
CA ILE A 76 4.07 -11.85 5.11
C ILE A 76 4.43 -10.37 5.22
N HIS A 77 5.53 -10.10 5.92
CA HIS A 77 6.23 -8.83 5.80
C HIS A 77 7.11 -8.88 4.55
N PRO A 78 6.83 -8.09 3.49
CA PRO A 78 7.49 -8.28 2.20
C PRO A 78 8.94 -7.77 2.13
N ALA A 79 9.40 -7.03 3.16
CA ALA A 79 10.74 -6.48 3.18
C ALA A 79 11.78 -7.48 3.71
N THR A 80 12.97 -7.38 3.14
CA THR A 80 14.22 -7.81 3.75
C THR A 80 15.02 -6.56 4.06
N PHE A 81 15.30 -6.31 5.32
CA PHE A 81 16.02 -5.13 5.73
C PHE A 81 17.50 -5.21 5.30
N GLY A 82 18.06 -4.06 4.97
CA GLY A 82 19.40 -3.97 4.41
C GLY A 82 20.49 -3.78 5.46
N THR A 83 21.44 -2.90 5.16
CA THR A 83 22.59 -2.63 6.04
C THR A 83 22.22 -1.59 7.08
N CYS A 84 22.39 -1.94 8.36
CA CYS A 84 22.14 -1.01 9.48
C CYS A 84 22.90 0.29 9.30
N VAL A 85 22.23 1.39 9.58
CA VAL A 85 22.80 2.75 9.57
C VAL A 85 22.76 3.31 10.98
N GLU A 86 23.89 3.82 11.46
CA GLU A 86 24.01 4.52 12.74
C GLU A 86 23.04 5.70 12.80
N ASP A 87 22.47 5.99 13.96
CA ASP A 87 21.44 7.00 14.24
C ASP A 87 20.00 6.66 13.75
N ILE A 88 19.79 5.58 12.98
CA ILE A 88 18.47 5.09 12.57
C ILE A 88 18.34 3.56 12.73
N GLU A 89 18.99 2.99 13.75
CA GLU A 89 18.97 1.54 14.02
C GLU A 89 17.56 1.01 14.28
N ASP A 90 16.68 1.83 14.82
CA ASP A 90 15.27 1.55 15.08
C ASP A 90 14.35 1.77 13.88
N HIS A 91 14.92 2.15 12.71
CA HIS A 91 14.20 2.38 11.46
C HIS A 91 14.72 1.50 10.30
N PRO A 92 14.73 0.16 10.42
CA PRO A 92 15.35 -0.75 9.44
C PRO A 92 14.70 -0.67 8.05
N HIS A 93 13.43 -0.20 7.95
CA HIS A 93 12.75 0.02 6.66
C HIS A 93 13.40 1.15 5.82
N LEU A 94 14.24 1.99 6.43
CA LEU A 94 15.00 3.07 5.78
C LEU A 94 16.46 2.67 5.48
N TRP A 95 16.91 1.51 5.92
CA TRP A 95 18.28 1.09 5.67
C TRP A 95 18.53 0.82 4.19
N PRO A 96 19.72 1.20 3.65
CA PRO A 96 20.07 0.94 2.26
C PRO A 96 20.27 -0.55 2.00
N HIS A 97 20.20 -0.95 0.73
CA HIS A 97 20.42 -2.31 0.26
C HIS A 97 19.39 -3.34 0.74
N GLY A 98 18.24 -2.89 1.22
CA GLY A 98 17.10 -3.75 1.51
C GLY A 98 16.45 -4.27 0.23
N ALA A 99 15.69 -5.36 0.34
CA ALA A 99 14.91 -5.94 -0.72
C ALA A 99 13.41 -5.86 -0.39
N TYR A 100 12.58 -5.94 -1.42
CA TYR A 100 11.13 -5.99 -1.28
C TYR A 100 10.56 -6.95 -2.32
N LEU A 101 9.60 -7.78 -1.95
CA LEU A 101 9.00 -8.73 -2.88
C LEU A 101 8.39 -8.01 -4.09
N GLY A 102 8.50 -8.61 -5.27
CA GLY A 102 7.99 -8.02 -6.50
C GLY A 102 8.69 -6.74 -6.94
N SER A 103 9.96 -6.54 -6.56
CA SER A 103 10.68 -5.30 -6.84
C SER A 103 11.94 -5.53 -7.68
N ALA A 104 12.14 -4.65 -8.66
CA ALA A 104 13.36 -4.57 -9.47
C ALA A 104 14.48 -3.74 -8.83
N SER A 105 14.34 -3.34 -7.55
CA SER A 105 15.33 -2.51 -6.85
C SER A 105 16.63 -3.23 -6.51
N THR A 106 16.67 -4.56 -6.63
CA THR A 106 17.87 -5.40 -6.42
C THR A 106 18.32 -6.05 -7.72
N TRP A 107 19.55 -6.56 -7.71
CA TRP A 107 20.05 -7.43 -8.76
C TRP A 107 20.67 -8.71 -8.17
N PRO A 108 20.17 -9.92 -8.51
CA PRO A 108 18.95 -10.17 -9.32
C PRO A 108 17.70 -9.59 -8.67
N HIS A 109 16.62 -9.42 -9.46
CA HIS A 109 15.35 -8.89 -8.96
C HIS A 109 14.75 -9.76 -7.87
N THR A 110 14.12 -9.14 -6.86
CA THR A 110 13.41 -9.86 -5.82
C THR A 110 12.03 -10.27 -6.33
N GLN A 111 11.84 -11.56 -6.55
CA GLN A 111 10.59 -12.09 -7.09
C GLN A 111 9.44 -11.92 -6.09
N GLY A 112 8.23 -11.67 -6.61
CA GLY A 112 7.03 -11.40 -5.82
C GLY A 112 6.12 -12.60 -5.65
N ALA A 113 4.91 -12.32 -5.18
CA ALA A 113 3.96 -13.33 -4.73
C ALA A 113 2.92 -13.75 -5.78
N MET A 114 2.88 -13.16 -7.00
CA MET A 114 1.92 -13.60 -8.03
C MET A 114 2.34 -14.94 -8.67
N GLN A 115 2.48 -15.97 -7.82
CA GLN A 115 2.83 -17.34 -8.16
C GLN A 115 2.27 -18.31 -7.11
N GLU A 116 2.00 -19.56 -7.47
CA GLU A 116 1.36 -20.53 -6.58
C GLU A 116 2.16 -20.84 -5.31
N GLN A 117 3.49 -20.78 -5.39
CA GLN A 117 4.39 -21.10 -4.27
C GLN A 117 5.46 -20.03 -4.14
N LEU A 118 5.66 -19.53 -2.93
CA LEU A 118 6.64 -18.50 -2.59
C LEU A 118 7.54 -18.98 -1.47
N LEU A 119 8.85 -18.79 -1.62
CA LEU A 119 9.81 -18.98 -0.53
C LEU A 119 9.94 -17.69 0.27
N VAL A 120 9.82 -17.81 1.58
CA VAL A 120 9.96 -16.71 2.53
C VAL A 120 10.83 -17.15 3.70
N ARG A 121 11.43 -16.20 4.41
CA ARG A 121 12.10 -16.48 5.67
C ARG A 121 11.07 -16.52 6.81
N GLU A 122 11.40 -17.23 7.89
CA GLU A 122 10.51 -17.36 9.05
C GLU A 122 10.16 -16.01 9.68
N ASP A 123 11.10 -15.06 9.72
CA ASP A 123 10.90 -13.71 10.27
C ASP A 123 9.95 -12.83 9.45
N GLN A 124 9.68 -13.20 8.20
CA GLN A 124 8.71 -12.51 7.34
C GLN A 124 7.26 -12.98 7.59
N ILE A 125 7.06 -14.15 8.20
CA ILE A 125 5.73 -14.75 8.34
C ILE A 125 4.93 -14.03 9.43
N ARG A 126 3.66 -13.70 9.11
CA ARG A 126 2.67 -13.22 10.07
C ARG A 126 1.47 -14.16 10.05
N ARG A 127 1.27 -14.91 11.14
CA ARG A 127 0.12 -15.82 11.29
C ARG A 127 -1.15 -15.02 11.42
N LEU A 128 -2.18 -15.41 10.68
CA LEU A 128 -3.45 -14.70 10.74
C LEU A 128 -4.23 -15.10 12.00
N PRO A 129 -4.88 -14.13 12.66
CA PRO A 129 -5.84 -14.41 13.71
C PRO A 129 -7.02 -15.24 13.18
N GLU A 130 -7.67 -16.00 14.07
CA GLU A 130 -8.87 -16.75 13.75
C GLU A 130 -9.97 -15.84 13.18
N GLY A 131 -10.64 -16.30 12.13
CA GLY A 131 -11.74 -15.59 11.48
C GLY A 131 -11.33 -14.54 10.42
N VAL A 132 -10.05 -14.32 10.17
CA VAL A 132 -9.59 -13.43 9.08
C VAL A 132 -9.56 -14.22 7.77
N PRO A 133 -10.42 -13.90 6.77
CA PRO A 133 -10.39 -14.56 5.47
C PRO A 133 -9.09 -14.25 4.71
N LEU A 134 -8.53 -15.23 3.99
CA LEU A 134 -7.31 -15.05 3.20
C LEU A 134 -7.44 -13.87 2.20
N LYS A 135 -8.60 -13.72 1.55
CA LYS A 135 -8.82 -12.59 0.64
C LYS A 135 -8.64 -11.24 1.34
N ARG A 136 -9.22 -11.05 2.53
CA ARG A 136 -9.04 -9.81 3.32
C ARG A 136 -7.61 -9.66 3.81
N ALA A 137 -6.95 -10.76 4.16
CA ALA A 137 -5.58 -10.77 4.65
C ALA A 137 -4.56 -10.24 3.63
N SER A 138 -4.86 -10.27 2.32
CA SER A 138 -4.01 -9.63 1.30
C SER A 138 -3.94 -8.10 1.45
N LEU A 139 -4.84 -7.49 2.24
CA LEU A 139 -4.79 -6.07 2.58
C LEU A 139 -3.78 -5.74 3.70
N ALA A 140 -3.14 -6.73 4.33
CA ALA A 140 -2.27 -6.49 5.50
C ALA A 140 -1.10 -5.54 5.15
N GLU A 141 -0.46 -5.75 4.01
CA GLU A 141 0.64 -4.89 3.53
C GLU A 141 0.16 -3.45 3.30
N PRO A 142 -0.82 -3.16 2.42
CA PRO A 142 -1.22 -1.79 2.16
C PRO A 142 -1.91 -1.11 3.35
N LEU A 143 -2.54 -1.86 4.26
CA LEU A 143 -3.05 -1.35 5.53
C LEU A 143 -1.89 -0.90 6.45
N SER A 144 -0.78 -1.65 6.46
CA SER A 144 0.41 -1.30 7.23
C SER A 144 1.02 0.04 6.77
N VAL A 145 0.98 0.33 5.47
CA VAL A 145 1.39 1.65 4.93
C VAL A 145 0.53 2.77 5.52
N GLY A 146 -0.79 2.58 5.56
CA GLY A 146 -1.71 3.54 6.18
C GLY A 146 -1.48 3.72 7.69
N LEU A 147 -1.22 2.61 8.40
CA LEU A 147 -0.90 2.62 9.83
C LEU A 147 0.43 3.33 10.12
N HIS A 148 1.44 3.08 9.29
CA HIS A 148 2.73 3.76 9.43
C HIS A 148 2.60 5.28 9.22
N ALA A 149 1.78 5.71 8.26
CA ALA A 149 1.47 7.12 8.09
C ALA A 149 0.81 7.73 9.35
N ILE A 150 -0.07 6.98 10.04
CA ILE A 150 -0.67 7.39 11.31
C ILE A 150 0.40 7.45 12.43
N THR A 151 1.30 6.48 12.49
CA THR A 151 2.45 6.47 13.43
C THR A 151 3.32 7.71 13.20
N VAL A 152 3.69 7.99 11.95
CA VAL A 152 4.49 9.17 11.57
C VAL A 152 3.75 10.49 11.90
N ALA A 153 2.42 10.52 11.81
CA ALA A 153 1.61 11.69 12.22
C ALA A 153 1.62 11.93 13.74
N GLY A 154 2.13 11.00 14.54
CA GLY A 154 2.06 11.03 16.00
C GLY A 154 0.66 10.66 16.54
N GLY A 155 -0.06 9.77 15.83
CA GLY A 155 -1.39 9.27 16.18
C GLY A 155 -2.52 10.19 15.75
N VAL A 156 -3.75 9.64 15.76
CA VAL A 156 -4.97 10.30 15.28
C VAL A 156 -6.12 10.28 16.28
N GLU A 157 -5.95 9.68 17.46
CA GLU A 157 -6.99 9.57 18.47
C GLU A 157 -7.56 10.94 18.84
N GLY A 158 -8.87 11.09 18.82
CA GLY A 158 -9.59 12.31 19.12
C GLY A 158 -9.41 13.46 18.11
N LYS A 159 -8.72 13.22 16.99
CA LYS A 159 -8.39 14.25 15.98
C LYS A 159 -9.36 14.24 14.81
N HIS A 160 -9.49 15.38 14.13
CA HIS A 160 -10.11 15.51 12.83
C HIS A 160 -9.06 15.23 11.76
N VAL A 161 -9.27 14.17 10.98
CA VAL A 161 -8.32 13.68 9.98
C VAL A 161 -8.87 13.89 8.57
N LEU A 162 -8.05 14.44 7.69
CA LEU A 162 -8.29 14.39 6.24
C LEU A 162 -7.37 13.34 5.63
N VAL A 163 -7.94 12.49 4.78
CA VAL A 163 -7.19 11.66 3.83
C VAL A 163 -7.44 12.20 2.43
N SER A 164 -6.40 12.72 1.81
CA SER A 164 -6.44 13.28 0.45
C SER A 164 -6.04 12.20 -0.56
N GLY A 165 -6.95 11.83 -1.45
CA GLY A 165 -6.84 10.67 -2.33
C GLY A 165 -7.65 9.47 -1.80
N ALA A 166 -8.69 9.05 -2.54
CA ALA A 166 -9.59 7.96 -2.18
C ALA A 166 -9.25 6.63 -2.89
N GLY A 167 -8.03 6.48 -3.39
CA GLY A 167 -7.49 5.20 -3.89
C GLY A 167 -7.35 4.17 -2.76
N PRO A 168 -6.91 2.94 -3.07
CA PRO A 168 -6.82 1.84 -2.10
C PRO A 168 -6.05 2.20 -0.81
N ILE A 169 -4.89 2.86 -0.94
CA ILE A 169 -4.09 3.29 0.23
C ILE A 169 -4.85 4.32 1.06
N GLY A 170 -5.48 5.33 0.40
CA GLY A 170 -6.24 6.34 1.12
C GLY A 170 -7.45 5.77 1.86
N GLN A 171 -8.19 4.83 1.25
CA GLN A 171 -9.30 4.15 1.90
C GLN A 171 -8.83 3.34 3.12
N LEU A 172 -7.75 2.57 2.99
CA LEU A 172 -7.17 1.81 4.11
C LEU A 172 -6.66 2.73 5.22
N ALA A 173 -5.97 3.82 4.89
CA ALA A 173 -5.52 4.81 5.86
C ALA A 173 -6.70 5.50 6.57
N ALA A 174 -7.79 5.81 5.86
CA ALA A 174 -9.00 6.38 6.43
C ALA A 174 -9.70 5.42 7.39
N LEU A 175 -9.85 4.14 7.01
CA LEU A 175 -10.42 3.10 7.87
C LEU A 175 -9.53 2.82 9.09
N ALA A 176 -8.20 2.81 8.90
CA ALA A 176 -7.26 2.71 10.00
C ALA A 176 -7.40 3.89 10.97
N ALA A 177 -7.57 5.12 10.47
CA ALA A 177 -7.79 6.29 11.32
C ALA A 177 -9.09 6.20 12.13
N VAL A 178 -10.19 5.69 11.53
CA VAL A 178 -11.44 5.41 12.25
C VAL A 178 -11.19 4.40 13.37
N ASN A 179 -10.54 3.28 13.05
CA ASN A 179 -10.25 2.22 14.04
C ASN A 179 -9.31 2.70 15.16
N LYS A 180 -8.38 3.62 14.86
CA LYS A 180 -7.46 4.25 15.83
C LYS A 180 -8.12 5.40 16.62
N GLY A 181 -9.44 5.58 16.55
CA GLY A 181 -10.18 6.51 17.40
C GLY A 181 -10.12 7.96 16.96
N ALA A 182 -9.93 8.26 15.67
CA ALA A 182 -10.09 9.61 15.16
C ALA A 182 -11.51 10.11 15.45
N ALA A 183 -11.66 11.39 15.86
CA ALA A 183 -12.95 11.98 16.16
C ALA A 183 -13.84 12.13 14.91
N ALA A 184 -13.20 12.43 13.77
CA ALA A 184 -13.84 12.46 12.47
C ALA A 184 -12.79 12.17 11.38
N VAL A 185 -13.20 11.43 10.35
CA VAL A 185 -12.36 11.15 9.19
C VAL A 185 -13.08 11.59 7.92
N THR A 186 -12.48 12.53 7.21
CA THR A 186 -12.90 12.96 5.89
C THR A 186 -11.94 12.35 4.86
N ILE A 187 -12.48 11.78 3.80
CA ILE A 187 -11.72 11.34 2.63
C ILE A 187 -12.09 12.19 1.43
N SER A 188 -11.13 12.65 0.67
CA SER A 188 -11.36 13.51 -0.48
C SER A 188 -10.69 13.00 -1.75
N ASP A 189 -11.31 13.27 -2.88
CA ASP A 189 -10.76 12.98 -4.20
C ASP A 189 -11.30 13.98 -5.23
N VAL A 190 -10.74 14.02 -6.42
CA VAL A 190 -11.25 14.74 -7.59
C VAL A 190 -12.19 13.87 -8.43
N VAL A 191 -12.20 12.56 -8.17
CA VAL A 191 -12.92 11.52 -8.91
C VAL A 191 -14.08 10.97 -8.07
N ASP A 192 -15.26 10.79 -8.64
CA ASP A 192 -16.43 10.29 -7.90
C ASP A 192 -16.34 8.79 -7.60
N GLY A 193 -15.89 7.96 -8.54
CA GLY A 193 -15.86 6.51 -8.40
C GLY A 193 -15.18 6.01 -7.11
N PRO A 194 -13.97 6.46 -6.75
CA PRO A 194 -13.36 6.13 -5.47
C PRO A 194 -14.18 6.57 -4.24
N LEU A 195 -14.80 7.75 -4.29
CA LEU A 195 -15.61 8.30 -3.19
C LEU A 195 -16.91 7.52 -2.99
N GLU A 196 -17.58 7.11 -4.08
CA GLU A 196 -18.80 6.30 -4.03
C GLU A 196 -18.59 4.92 -3.40
N ARG A 197 -17.36 4.39 -3.51
CA ARG A 197 -16.95 3.12 -2.88
C ARG A 197 -16.46 3.28 -1.45
N ALA A 198 -16.25 4.50 -0.98
CA ALA A 198 -15.75 4.76 0.37
C ALA A 198 -16.74 4.22 1.42
N HIS A 199 -16.20 3.67 2.50
CA HIS A 199 -17.01 3.10 3.57
C HIS A 199 -17.88 4.19 4.25
N LYS A 200 -19.13 3.85 4.58
CA LYS A 200 -20.13 4.76 5.16
C LYS A 200 -19.75 5.42 6.49
N SER A 201 -18.72 4.94 7.18
CA SER A 201 -18.19 5.59 8.39
C SER A 201 -17.38 6.84 8.10
N LEU A 202 -17.07 7.13 6.83
CA LEU A 202 -16.27 8.26 6.40
C LEU A 202 -17.16 9.39 5.88
N THR A 203 -16.70 10.62 6.06
CA THR A 203 -17.22 11.77 5.32
C THR A 203 -16.42 11.88 4.01
N PHE A 204 -17.09 11.95 2.86
CA PHE A 204 -16.43 12.05 1.56
C PHE A 204 -16.70 13.36 0.86
N VAL A 205 -15.68 13.92 0.23
CA VAL A 205 -15.71 15.22 -0.43
C VAL A 205 -15.06 15.14 -1.80
N ASN A 206 -15.82 15.45 -2.86
CA ASN A 206 -15.24 15.70 -4.17
C ASN A 206 -14.76 17.16 -4.22
N THR A 207 -13.44 17.35 -4.30
CA THR A 207 -12.79 18.66 -4.23
C THR A 207 -12.95 19.50 -5.50
N THR A 208 -13.44 18.92 -6.59
CA THR A 208 -13.82 19.69 -7.79
C THR A 208 -15.16 20.41 -7.63
N ARG A 209 -15.99 19.99 -6.66
CA ARG A 209 -17.33 20.55 -6.40
C ARG A 209 -17.44 21.29 -5.08
N THR A 210 -16.64 20.86 -4.10
CA THR A 210 -16.70 21.40 -2.74
C THR A 210 -15.31 21.75 -2.25
N THR A 211 -15.09 23.02 -1.95
CA THR A 211 -13.83 23.48 -1.37
C THR A 211 -13.77 23.09 0.10
N LEU A 212 -12.71 22.42 0.51
CA LEU A 212 -12.43 22.16 1.91
C LEU A 212 -12.05 23.47 2.62
N SER A 213 -12.60 23.66 3.82
CA SER A 213 -12.33 24.84 4.62
C SER A 213 -10.87 24.88 5.10
N ASP A 214 -10.31 26.07 5.18
CA ASP A 214 -8.96 26.28 5.70
C ASP A 214 -8.88 25.91 7.18
N GLU A 215 -7.73 25.42 7.61
CA GLU A 215 -7.41 25.14 9.01
C GLU A 215 -8.41 24.22 9.75
N SER A 216 -9.06 23.28 9.01
CA SER A 216 -10.15 22.43 9.52
C SER A 216 -9.70 21.08 10.06
N PHE A 217 -8.46 20.64 9.78
CA PHE A 217 -7.99 19.32 10.13
C PHE A 217 -6.75 19.36 11.02
N ASP A 218 -6.70 18.49 12.01
CA ASP A 218 -5.53 18.29 12.88
C ASP A 218 -4.40 17.58 12.16
N VAL A 219 -4.76 16.58 11.35
CA VAL A 219 -3.85 15.72 10.58
C VAL A 219 -4.37 15.60 9.15
N VAL A 220 -3.47 15.69 8.19
CA VAL A 220 -3.74 15.35 6.79
C VAL A 220 -2.79 14.24 6.34
N LEU A 221 -3.36 13.13 5.85
CA LEU A 221 -2.63 12.05 5.18
C LEU A 221 -2.78 12.27 3.67
N GLU A 222 -1.71 12.71 3.01
CA GLU A 222 -1.73 12.98 1.57
C GLU A 222 -1.37 11.69 0.82
N CYS A 223 -2.40 11.03 0.24
CA CYS A 223 -2.31 9.75 -0.44
C CYS A 223 -2.46 9.84 -1.97
N ALA A 224 -2.73 11.05 -2.51
CA ALA A 224 -2.91 11.24 -3.95
C ALA A 224 -1.58 11.35 -4.72
N GLY A 225 -0.52 11.83 -4.08
CA GLY A 225 0.80 11.95 -4.70
C GLY A 225 0.87 13.00 -5.81
N VAL A 226 0.05 14.06 -5.75
CA VAL A 226 0.07 15.13 -6.74
C VAL A 226 0.33 16.49 -6.08
N PRO A 227 1.10 17.39 -6.73
CA PRO A 227 1.51 18.68 -6.14
C PRO A 227 0.37 19.56 -5.67
N ALA A 228 -0.78 19.53 -6.39
CA ALA A 228 -1.98 20.28 -6.02
C ALA A 228 -2.56 19.78 -4.69
N ALA A 229 -2.61 18.46 -4.47
CA ALA A 229 -3.12 17.87 -3.24
C ALA A 229 -2.21 18.19 -2.04
N THR A 230 -0.88 18.17 -2.21
CA THR A 230 0.07 18.60 -1.16
C THR A 230 -0.11 20.09 -0.84
N THR A 231 -0.33 20.94 -1.86
CA THR A 231 -0.63 22.39 -1.65
C THR A 231 -1.93 22.56 -0.85
N ASP A 232 -2.99 21.83 -1.19
CA ASP A 232 -4.25 21.87 -0.47
C ASP A 232 -4.13 21.31 0.96
N ALA A 233 -3.37 20.22 1.14
CA ALA A 233 -3.08 19.65 2.46
C ALA A 233 -2.46 20.71 3.40
N LEU A 234 -1.49 21.49 2.91
CA LEU A 234 -0.88 22.58 3.67
C LEU A 234 -1.86 23.73 3.94
N ARG A 235 -2.84 23.97 3.08
CA ARG A 235 -3.88 25.00 3.26
C ARG A 235 -4.90 24.59 4.32
N VAL A 236 -5.41 23.35 4.26
CA VAL A 236 -6.54 22.89 5.08
C VAL A 236 -6.14 22.37 6.45
N VAL A 237 -4.88 22.00 6.66
CA VAL A 237 -4.38 21.62 7.98
C VAL A 237 -4.36 22.86 8.89
N ARG A 238 -4.71 22.68 10.17
CA ARG A 238 -4.70 23.77 11.15
C ARG A 238 -3.27 24.25 11.48
N ARG A 239 -3.17 25.35 12.21
CA ARG A 239 -1.90 25.83 12.76
C ARG A 239 -1.27 24.77 13.66
N ARG A 240 0.02 24.52 13.50
CA ARG A 240 0.78 23.47 14.18
C ARG A 240 0.19 22.07 13.98
N GLY A 241 -0.61 21.86 12.93
CA GLY A 241 -1.07 20.53 12.52
C GLY A 241 0.00 19.75 11.80
N VAL A 242 -0.33 18.53 11.41
CA VAL A 242 0.62 17.58 10.77
C VAL A 242 0.10 17.21 9.38
N VAL A 243 0.98 17.30 8.38
CA VAL A 243 0.75 16.72 7.05
C VAL A 243 1.75 15.59 6.86
N VAL A 244 1.26 14.39 6.52
CA VAL A 244 2.09 13.25 6.16
C VAL A 244 1.93 12.98 4.67
N GLN A 245 3.04 13.09 3.94
CA GLN A 245 3.13 12.76 2.52
C GLN A 245 3.28 11.25 2.37
N VAL A 246 2.21 10.58 1.93
CA VAL A 246 2.14 9.13 1.68
C VAL A 246 2.26 8.85 0.19
N GLY A 247 1.52 9.62 -0.63
CA GLY A 247 1.54 9.50 -2.07
C GLY A 247 2.91 9.94 -2.63
N MET A 248 3.46 9.14 -3.55
CA MET A 248 4.73 9.46 -4.20
C MET A 248 4.54 10.62 -5.18
N LEU A 249 5.26 11.71 -4.97
CA LEU A 249 5.31 12.81 -5.92
C LEU A 249 6.17 12.45 -7.14
N PRO A 250 5.96 13.08 -8.31
CA PRO A 250 6.80 12.86 -9.49
C PRO A 250 8.29 13.12 -9.19
N ASN A 251 9.17 12.26 -9.69
CA ASN A 251 10.62 12.38 -9.49
C ASN A 251 11.24 13.48 -10.38
N GLN A 252 10.69 14.69 -10.28
CA GLN A 252 11.16 15.90 -10.95
C GLN A 252 10.75 17.12 -10.12
N PRO A 253 11.37 18.29 -10.31
CA PRO A 253 10.94 19.51 -9.63
C PRO A 253 9.47 19.84 -9.93
N VAL A 254 8.68 20.05 -8.87
CA VAL A 254 7.25 20.37 -8.94
C VAL A 254 6.92 21.60 -8.11
N GLY A 255 5.92 22.39 -8.54
CA GLY A 255 5.48 23.58 -7.81
C GLY A 255 4.50 23.20 -6.68
N ILE A 256 4.86 23.54 -5.43
CA ILE A 256 4.00 23.40 -4.23
C ILE A 256 4.02 24.74 -3.50
N ASN A 257 2.84 25.24 -3.08
CA ASN A 257 2.77 26.44 -2.26
C ASN A 257 3.14 26.12 -0.80
N MET A 258 4.37 26.44 -0.42
CA MET A 258 4.90 26.22 0.93
C MET A 258 4.63 27.37 1.92
N ALA A 259 4.00 28.48 1.51
CA ALA A 259 3.75 29.61 2.40
C ALA A 259 2.94 29.23 3.66
N PRO A 260 1.90 28.37 3.59
CA PRO A 260 1.17 27.91 4.77
C PRO A 260 2.02 27.05 5.72
N LEU A 261 3.01 26.30 5.22
CA LEU A 261 3.93 25.56 6.07
C LEU A 261 4.63 26.47 7.07
N VAL A 262 5.14 27.61 6.57
CA VAL A 262 5.87 28.59 7.40
C VAL A 262 4.91 29.38 8.29
N SER A 263 3.84 29.98 7.71
CA SER A 263 2.95 30.89 8.44
C SER A 263 2.08 30.23 9.50
N LYS A 264 1.92 28.89 9.43
CA LYS A 264 1.16 28.08 10.39
C LYS A 264 2.01 27.14 11.24
N GLU A 265 3.33 27.13 11.06
CA GLU A 265 4.26 26.18 11.71
C GLU A 265 3.81 24.72 11.55
N VAL A 266 3.42 24.32 10.32
CA VAL A 266 2.95 22.96 10.04
C VAL A 266 4.12 21.99 10.08
N LEU A 267 3.90 20.78 10.62
CA LEU A 267 4.84 19.68 10.51
C LEU A 267 4.55 18.90 9.22
N LEU A 268 5.41 19.04 8.23
CA LEU A 268 5.37 18.22 7.01
C LEU A 268 6.34 17.06 7.16
N ARG A 269 5.85 15.82 7.04
CA ARG A 269 6.62 14.59 7.22
C ARG A 269 6.43 13.67 6.00
N GLY A 270 7.49 12.99 5.59
CA GLY A 270 7.41 11.87 4.65
C GLY A 270 7.17 10.56 5.39
N THR A 271 6.57 9.59 4.71
CA THR A 271 6.47 8.21 5.17
C THR A 271 6.93 7.28 4.05
N PHE A 272 7.54 6.16 4.39
CA PHE A 272 8.03 5.17 3.43
C PHE A 272 7.77 3.76 3.93
N ARG A 273 6.96 2.97 3.18
CA ARG A 273 6.61 1.60 3.57
C ARG A 273 6.07 1.56 5.02
N PHE A 274 6.57 0.64 5.83
CA PHE A 274 6.23 0.45 7.25
C PHE A 274 7.32 -0.38 7.94
N LEU A 275 7.24 -0.47 9.27
CA LEU A 275 8.12 -1.28 10.11
C LEU A 275 7.37 -2.51 10.64
N ASP A 276 6.78 -2.41 11.83
CA ASP A 276 6.09 -3.53 12.50
C ASP A 276 4.56 -3.40 12.43
N GLU A 277 4.05 -2.41 11.70
CA GLU A 277 2.61 -2.15 11.62
C GLU A 277 1.82 -3.31 11.03
N VAL A 278 2.48 -4.25 10.33
CA VAL A 278 1.83 -5.45 9.80
C VAL A 278 1.23 -6.31 10.92
N ASP A 279 1.79 -6.33 12.12
CA ASP A 279 1.26 -7.06 13.26
C ASP A 279 -0.04 -6.42 13.77
N GLN A 280 -0.13 -5.09 13.71
CA GLN A 280 -1.37 -4.37 14.00
C GLN A 280 -2.39 -4.52 12.86
N ALA A 281 -1.93 -4.52 11.61
CA ALA A 281 -2.79 -4.68 10.45
C ALA A 281 -3.54 -6.01 10.46
N VAL A 282 -2.86 -7.13 10.74
CA VAL A 282 -3.51 -8.45 10.80
C VAL A 282 -4.58 -8.54 11.88
N GLU A 283 -4.39 -7.87 13.02
CA GLU A 283 -5.39 -7.80 14.08
C GLU A 283 -6.60 -6.93 13.67
N MET A 284 -6.35 -5.79 13.01
CA MET A 284 -7.42 -4.93 12.49
C MET A 284 -8.26 -5.61 11.42
N LEU A 285 -7.67 -6.47 10.61
CA LEU A 285 -8.37 -7.20 9.55
C LEU A 285 -9.40 -8.23 10.08
N LYS A 286 -9.58 -8.37 11.38
CA LYS A 286 -10.76 -9.03 11.97
C LYS A 286 -12.04 -8.25 11.66
N ASP A 287 -11.97 -6.94 11.53
CA ASP A 287 -13.13 -6.11 11.20
C ASP A 287 -13.51 -6.23 9.72
N PRO A 288 -14.75 -6.65 9.41
CA PRO A 288 -15.22 -6.77 8.03
C PRO A 288 -15.35 -5.43 7.28
N MET A 289 -15.22 -4.28 7.96
CA MET A 289 -15.25 -2.97 7.29
C MET A 289 -14.20 -2.86 6.16
N PHE A 290 -13.06 -3.54 6.28
CA PHE A 290 -12.01 -3.55 5.28
C PHE A 290 -12.36 -4.29 3.99
N ASP A 291 -13.40 -5.15 3.98
CA ASP A 291 -13.87 -5.83 2.76
C ASP A 291 -14.33 -4.82 1.69
N SER A 292 -14.82 -3.65 2.11
CA SER A 292 -15.27 -2.59 1.20
C SER A 292 -14.17 -2.08 0.26
N VAL A 293 -12.90 -2.26 0.61
CA VAL A 293 -11.77 -1.80 -0.19
C VAL A 293 -11.48 -2.71 -1.38
N ILE A 294 -11.78 -4.02 -1.25
CA ILE A 294 -11.59 -5.00 -2.35
C ILE A 294 -12.80 -4.97 -3.26
N THR A 295 -12.62 -4.51 -4.50
CA THR A 295 -13.70 -4.33 -5.47
C THR A 295 -13.77 -5.43 -6.52
N HIS A 296 -12.62 -6.01 -6.89
CA HIS A 296 -12.54 -7.00 -7.96
C HIS A 296 -11.61 -8.14 -7.57
N GLU A 297 -11.95 -9.33 -8.06
CA GLU A 297 -11.17 -10.55 -7.93
C GLU A 297 -11.04 -11.22 -9.29
N PHE A 298 -9.82 -11.58 -9.67
CA PHE A 298 -9.54 -12.28 -10.92
C PHE A 298 -8.71 -13.52 -10.65
N PRO A 299 -8.89 -14.61 -11.39
CA PRO A 299 -7.96 -15.73 -11.34
C PRO A 299 -6.61 -15.33 -11.96
N LEU A 300 -5.52 -16.00 -11.56
CA LEU A 300 -4.17 -15.74 -12.07
C LEU A 300 -4.09 -15.80 -13.61
N ALA A 301 -4.88 -16.68 -14.24
CA ALA A 301 -4.94 -16.80 -15.70
C ALA A 301 -5.40 -15.49 -16.38
N ASP A 302 -6.18 -14.66 -15.70
CA ASP A 302 -6.73 -13.39 -16.21
C ASP A 302 -5.94 -12.17 -15.70
N VAL A 303 -4.67 -12.37 -15.28
CA VAL A 303 -3.84 -11.33 -14.66
C VAL A 303 -3.71 -10.05 -15.49
N VAL A 304 -3.65 -10.16 -16.82
CA VAL A 304 -3.58 -8.99 -17.71
C VAL A 304 -4.85 -8.14 -17.60
N THR A 305 -6.02 -8.79 -17.57
CA THR A 305 -7.30 -8.11 -17.36
C THR A 305 -7.36 -7.47 -15.97
N ALA A 306 -6.86 -8.17 -14.94
CA ALA A 306 -6.78 -7.66 -13.58
C ALA A 306 -5.96 -6.37 -13.48
N PHE A 307 -4.82 -6.31 -14.17
CA PHE A 307 -3.96 -5.12 -14.23
C PHE A 307 -4.63 -3.95 -14.95
N HIS A 308 -5.33 -4.21 -16.06
CA HIS A 308 -6.08 -3.16 -16.76
C HIS A 308 -7.22 -2.59 -15.90
N VAL A 309 -7.97 -3.44 -15.18
CA VAL A 309 -9.01 -3.00 -14.26
C VAL A 309 -8.40 -2.23 -13.07
N ALA A 310 -7.27 -2.71 -12.51
CA ALA A 310 -6.60 -2.03 -11.40
C ALA A 310 -6.07 -0.63 -11.78
N ALA A 311 -5.71 -0.42 -13.04
CA ALA A 311 -5.24 0.88 -13.55
C ALA A 311 -6.36 1.93 -13.70
N ASP A 312 -7.63 1.52 -13.74
CA ASP A 312 -8.78 2.42 -13.87
C ASP A 312 -9.43 2.70 -12.51
N SER A 313 -9.04 3.81 -11.90
CA SER A 313 -9.56 4.25 -10.60
C SER A 313 -11.05 4.59 -10.60
N GLN A 314 -11.67 4.85 -11.77
CA GLN A 314 -13.11 5.11 -11.86
C GLN A 314 -13.91 3.87 -11.50
N ILE A 315 -13.45 2.68 -11.90
CA ILE A 315 -14.19 1.42 -11.73
C ILE A 315 -13.64 0.54 -10.61
N SER A 316 -12.36 0.69 -10.24
CA SER A 316 -11.72 -0.19 -9.26
C SER A 316 -11.22 0.54 -7.99
N GLY A 317 -11.30 -0.16 -6.87
CA GLY A 317 -10.51 0.05 -5.66
C GLY A 317 -9.35 -0.94 -5.65
N LYS A 318 -9.17 -1.71 -4.56
CA LYS A 318 -8.19 -2.80 -4.55
C LYS A 318 -8.68 -3.96 -5.42
N VAL A 319 -7.85 -4.33 -6.39
CA VAL A 319 -8.01 -5.54 -7.21
C VAL A 319 -7.11 -6.62 -6.64
N VAL A 320 -7.66 -7.81 -6.45
CA VAL A 320 -6.90 -8.98 -5.98
C VAL A 320 -6.88 -10.08 -7.05
N VAL A 321 -5.74 -10.74 -7.15
CA VAL A 321 -5.56 -11.93 -7.98
C VAL A 321 -5.67 -13.15 -7.07
N LYS A 322 -6.61 -14.05 -7.38
CA LYS A 322 -6.69 -15.38 -6.78
C LYS A 322 -5.70 -16.28 -7.48
N VAL A 323 -4.71 -16.79 -6.73
CA VAL A 323 -3.61 -17.58 -7.26
C VAL A 323 -3.90 -19.06 -7.15
N SER A 324 -4.48 -19.52 -6.02
CA SER A 324 -4.85 -20.92 -5.80
C SER A 324 -6.23 -21.06 -5.13
#